data_0582a00a3a4ebff109419ede8737ac64
#
_entry.id   0582a00a3a4ebff109419ede8737ac64
#
_cell.length_a   1.000
_cell.length_b   1.000
_cell.length_c   1.000
_cell.angle_alpha   90.00
_cell.angle_beta   90.00
_cell.angle_gamma   90.00
#
_symmetry.space_group_name_H-M   'P 1'
#
loop_
_entity.id
_entity.type
_entity.pdbx_description
1 polymer ?
#
loop_
_entity_poly.entity_id
_entity_poly.type
_entity_poly.pdbx_seq_one_letter_code
_entity_poly.pdbx_strand_id
1 'polypeptide(L)'
;MKKILLLFAVLSLSAMTPVTMVSAADEKKEIVFADVGWDSIELNNAIAGLIAEEVFGYTWSEVPGSTPITHEALMNNEIDVHMEEWTDNITTYQEDLSAGKFTELGVNFDDNYQGLYIPAYVAKKYPDLKTVKDLAKYPELFADPEDPGKGIIYGGIPGWQVTEIMQKKINAYGLNQYYNYVIPGSNPALDSVITSAWDKKTPFVAYYWEPTWLMGKYDLVLLEDSPYDAATFQDGIGACPAVTVTVAASNEFTKSNPDFCKFLSKYHTGSKLISEGLAYMQDHKADHSQAARWLLKQHPELIEEWLTPKQAKTMASSLQNGANKKGTDWLSGFPFVHKPNTDAIDNAVRHFAVSAEPVLEKIQALLGGMVNGFKWLLEHIPWFLFLILVFLAGWRAKGRLRTGVLYATILSLVGIVGFWDEMILTLSIVLASVVLALLLGLPIGILISNSPRANRIVRPILDTMQTMPVFVYLIPALLLFGLGNASAVIATVIYAIVPVIRLTSLGIRQVDKEVVEAARSFGSTRWQTLFKVQIPQAIPTILTGVNQTLD
;
A
#
# COMPACT_ATOMS: atom_id res chain seq x y z
N MET A 1 40.67 7.24 -22.95
CA MET A 1 39.67 8.14 -23.52
C MET A 1 39.56 8.06 -25.06
N LYS A 2 40.63 8.03 -25.87
CA LYS A 2 40.51 7.94 -27.36
C LYS A 2 39.88 6.66 -27.91
N LYS A 3 39.96 5.52 -27.23
CA LYS A 3 39.35 4.25 -27.67
C LYS A 3 37.84 4.12 -27.34
N ILE A 4 37.33 4.87 -26.36
CA ILE A 4 35.91 4.93 -26.01
C ILE A 4 35.15 5.86 -26.96
N LEU A 5 35.79 6.95 -27.41
CA LEU A 5 35.23 7.85 -28.44
C LEU A 5 35.13 7.18 -29.82
N LEU A 6 36.01 6.24 -30.14
CA LEU A 6 35.92 5.48 -31.40
C LEU A 6 34.77 4.49 -31.42
N LEU A 7 34.41 3.90 -30.24
CA LEU A 7 33.28 2.99 -30.11
C LEU A 7 31.94 3.71 -30.26
N PHE A 8 31.84 4.95 -29.75
CA PHE A 8 30.67 5.79 -29.96
C PHE A 8 30.51 6.32 -31.37
N ALA A 9 31.60 6.56 -32.07
CA ALA A 9 31.59 7.02 -33.48
C ALA A 9 31.22 5.89 -34.45
N VAL A 10 31.53 4.62 -34.12
CA VAL A 10 31.12 3.45 -34.93
C VAL A 10 29.68 3.09 -34.70
N LEU A 11 29.12 3.29 -33.49
CA LEU A 11 27.70 3.12 -33.20
C LEU A 11 26.79 4.21 -33.83
N SER A 12 27.32 5.39 -34.06
CA SER A 12 26.57 6.49 -34.68
C SER A 12 26.58 6.47 -36.22
N LEU A 13 27.47 5.71 -36.87
CA LEU A 13 27.50 5.56 -38.33
C LEU A 13 26.67 4.40 -38.86
N SER A 14 26.26 3.47 -38.02
CA SER A 14 25.38 2.35 -38.41
C SER A 14 23.88 2.67 -38.37
N ALA A 15 23.50 3.91 -38.00
CA ALA A 15 22.12 4.36 -37.96
C ALA A 15 21.63 5.08 -39.24
N MET A 16 22.40 5.07 -40.33
CA MET A 16 21.93 5.53 -41.63
C MET A 16 21.69 4.36 -42.58
N THR A 17 20.77 3.50 -42.24
CA THR A 17 20.07 2.65 -43.23
C THR A 17 18.97 3.48 -43.87
N PRO A 18 18.80 3.41 -45.21
CA PRO A 18 17.69 4.11 -45.86
C PRO A 18 16.36 3.57 -45.27
N VAL A 19 15.52 4.50 -44.84
CA VAL A 19 14.15 4.22 -44.50
C VAL A 19 13.49 3.70 -45.80
N THR A 20 13.49 2.40 -46.00
CA THR A 20 12.56 1.77 -46.92
C THR A 20 11.17 2.10 -46.37
N MET A 21 10.37 2.81 -47.17
CA MET A 21 8.94 2.95 -46.90
C MET A 21 8.39 1.54 -46.75
N VAL A 22 8.14 1.15 -45.48
CA VAL A 22 7.30 0.02 -45.17
C VAL A 22 5.91 0.43 -45.69
N SER A 23 5.45 -0.26 -46.69
CA SER A 23 4.06 -0.26 -47.13
C SER A 23 3.14 -0.25 -45.92
N ALA A 24 2.12 0.58 -45.93
CA ALA A 24 1.07 0.59 -44.93
C ALA A 24 0.49 -0.83 -44.79
N ALA A 25 1.10 -1.62 -43.89
CA ALA A 25 0.43 -2.73 -43.25
C ALA A 25 -0.65 -2.08 -42.38
N ASP A 26 -1.88 -2.52 -42.46
CA ASP A 26 -3.02 -2.05 -41.68
C ASP A 26 -2.56 -1.69 -40.27
N GLU A 27 -2.52 -0.39 -39.96
CA GLU A 27 -2.30 0.07 -38.58
C GLU A 27 -3.46 -0.51 -37.78
N LYS A 28 -3.15 -1.52 -36.96
CA LYS A 28 -4.14 -2.04 -36.02
C LYS A 28 -4.59 -0.86 -35.18
N LYS A 29 -5.89 -0.62 -35.16
CA LYS A 29 -6.48 0.40 -34.32
C LYS A 29 -6.15 0.05 -32.87
N GLU A 30 -5.62 1.00 -32.10
CA GLU A 30 -5.36 0.87 -30.69
C GLU A 30 -6.54 1.43 -29.90
N ILE A 31 -6.85 0.81 -28.76
CA ILE A 31 -7.82 1.29 -27.77
C ILE A 31 -7.07 1.65 -26.50
N VAL A 32 -7.30 2.83 -25.98
CA VAL A 32 -6.71 3.33 -24.75
C VAL A 32 -7.74 3.23 -23.62
N PHE A 33 -7.51 2.34 -22.66
CA PHE A 33 -8.33 2.19 -21.47
C PHE A 33 -7.83 3.05 -20.31
N ALA A 34 -8.74 3.48 -19.43
CA ALA A 34 -8.41 4.07 -18.15
C ALA A 34 -7.90 3.00 -17.18
N ASP A 35 -6.84 3.31 -16.42
CA ASP A 35 -6.39 2.55 -15.27
C ASP A 35 -6.38 3.48 -14.05
N VAL A 36 -7.23 3.19 -13.06
CA VAL A 36 -7.35 3.97 -11.83
C VAL A 36 -6.67 3.29 -10.63
N GLY A 37 -5.90 2.23 -10.89
CA GLY A 37 -4.98 1.60 -9.94
C GLY A 37 -5.62 0.64 -8.96
N TRP A 38 -6.74 0.01 -9.30
CA TRP A 38 -7.30 -1.12 -8.57
C TRP A 38 -7.56 -2.33 -9.48
N ASP A 39 -7.39 -3.52 -8.91
CA ASP A 39 -7.34 -4.78 -9.66
C ASP A 39 -8.61 -5.07 -10.47
N SER A 40 -9.81 -4.60 -10.04
CA SER A 40 -11.05 -4.89 -10.75
C SER A 40 -11.14 -4.19 -12.10
N ILE A 41 -10.72 -2.92 -12.21
CA ILE A 41 -10.71 -2.23 -13.51
C ILE A 41 -9.69 -2.84 -14.45
N GLU A 42 -8.49 -3.21 -13.95
CA GLU A 42 -7.46 -3.86 -14.77
C GLU A 42 -7.95 -5.21 -15.29
N LEU A 43 -8.72 -5.97 -14.47
CA LEU A 43 -9.34 -7.22 -14.94
C LEU A 43 -10.45 -6.95 -15.98
N ASN A 44 -11.30 -5.95 -15.78
CA ASN A 44 -12.32 -5.56 -16.75
C ASN A 44 -11.68 -5.06 -18.07
N ASN A 45 -10.59 -4.27 -17.97
CA ASN A 45 -9.80 -3.84 -19.13
C ASN A 45 -9.22 -5.06 -19.86
N ALA A 46 -8.68 -6.03 -19.15
CA ALA A 46 -8.11 -7.24 -19.75
C ALA A 46 -9.17 -8.13 -20.42
N ILE A 47 -10.40 -8.20 -19.86
CA ILE A 47 -11.52 -8.92 -20.49
C ILE A 47 -11.93 -8.22 -21.78
N ALA A 48 -12.16 -6.91 -21.73
CA ALA A 48 -12.56 -6.11 -22.91
C ALA A 48 -11.43 -6.07 -23.96
N GLY A 49 -10.19 -5.91 -23.52
CA GLY A 49 -9.00 -5.91 -24.37
C GLY A 49 -8.76 -7.25 -25.07
N LEU A 50 -8.97 -8.37 -24.37
CA LEU A 50 -8.89 -9.70 -24.97
C LEU A 50 -9.93 -9.89 -26.08
N ILE A 51 -11.15 -9.40 -25.87
CA ILE A 51 -12.21 -9.43 -26.89
C ILE A 51 -11.85 -8.48 -28.04
N ALA A 52 -11.30 -7.29 -27.76
CA ALA A 52 -10.80 -6.36 -28.75
C ALA A 52 -9.77 -7.00 -29.68
N GLU A 53 -8.80 -7.72 -29.11
CA GLU A 53 -7.75 -8.39 -29.89
C GLU A 53 -8.26 -9.55 -30.73
N GLU A 54 -9.00 -10.46 -30.11
CA GLU A 54 -9.34 -11.75 -30.72
C GLU A 54 -10.55 -11.67 -31.68
N VAL A 55 -11.44 -10.70 -31.44
CA VAL A 55 -12.70 -10.56 -32.21
C VAL A 55 -12.66 -9.38 -33.18
N PHE A 56 -12.11 -8.24 -32.75
CA PHE A 56 -12.11 -7.01 -33.52
C PHE A 56 -10.75 -6.70 -34.18
N GLY A 57 -9.69 -7.40 -33.79
CA GLY A 57 -8.34 -7.22 -34.36
C GLY A 57 -7.65 -5.91 -33.91
N TYR A 58 -8.08 -5.31 -32.81
CA TYR A 58 -7.47 -4.12 -32.22
C TYR A 58 -6.26 -4.50 -31.38
N THR A 59 -5.43 -3.51 -31.04
CA THR A 59 -4.49 -3.54 -29.92
C THR A 59 -5.04 -2.65 -28.81
N TRP A 60 -4.53 -2.78 -27.61
CA TRP A 60 -4.97 -1.95 -26.49
C TRP A 60 -3.82 -1.62 -25.53
N SER A 61 -3.99 -0.53 -24.82
CA SER A 61 -3.08 -0.05 -23.78
C SER A 61 -3.89 0.57 -22.64
N GLU A 62 -3.22 0.84 -21.51
CA GLU A 62 -3.80 1.46 -20.32
C GLU A 62 -3.08 2.75 -19.98
N VAL A 63 -3.83 3.76 -19.56
CA VAL A 63 -3.29 5.04 -19.08
C VAL A 63 -3.61 5.18 -17.60
N PRO A 64 -2.59 5.14 -16.72
CA PRO A 64 -2.80 5.24 -15.28
C PRO A 64 -3.14 6.66 -14.85
N GLY A 65 -4.07 6.79 -13.89
CA GLY A 65 -4.44 8.06 -13.28
C GLY A 65 -5.33 7.87 -12.06
N SER A 66 -5.63 8.95 -11.34
CA SER A 66 -6.70 8.94 -10.33
C SER A 66 -8.06 9.11 -10.99
N THR A 67 -9.15 8.72 -10.34
CA THR A 67 -10.51 8.83 -10.88
C THR A 67 -10.81 10.20 -11.51
N PRO A 68 -10.53 11.36 -10.88
CA PRO A 68 -10.78 12.65 -11.52
C PRO A 68 -9.93 12.88 -12.79
N ILE A 69 -8.68 12.38 -12.79
CA ILE A 69 -7.75 12.56 -13.93
C ILE A 69 -8.21 11.71 -15.11
N THR A 70 -8.58 10.44 -14.90
CA THR A 70 -9.01 9.55 -15.96
C THR A 70 -10.38 9.95 -16.52
N HIS A 71 -11.29 10.45 -15.68
CA HIS A 71 -12.56 11.01 -16.12
C HIS A 71 -12.37 12.26 -17.01
N GLU A 72 -11.48 13.17 -16.60
CA GLU A 72 -11.12 14.34 -17.42
C GLU A 72 -10.48 13.94 -18.76
N ALA A 73 -9.55 12.97 -18.73
CA ALA A 73 -8.90 12.45 -19.94
C ALA A 73 -9.89 11.77 -20.90
N LEU A 74 -10.92 11.08 -20.38
CA LEU A 74 -12.01 10.52 -21.17
C LEU A 74 -12.78 11.63 -21.89
N MET A 75 -13.16 12.70 -21.20
CA MET A 75 -13.87 13.85 -21.77
C MET A 75 -13.04 14.59 -22.83
N ASN A 76 -11.72 14.61 -22.66
CA ASN A 76 -10.77 15.26 -23.58
C ASN A 76 -10.34 14.35 -24.75
N ASN A 77 -10.87 13.12 -24.86
CA ASN A 77 -10.51 12.10 -25.85
C ASN A 77 -9.01 11.68 -25.78
N GLU A 78 -8.41 11.74 -24.61
CA GLU A 78 -7.05 11.22 -24.32
C GLU A 78 -7.11 9.76 -23.91
N ILE A 79 -8.26 9.31 -23.37
CA ILE A 79 -8.64 7.94 -23.08
C ILE A 79 -9.88 7.61 -23.91
N ASP A 80 -9.94 6.40 -24.48
CA ASP A 80 -11.04 5.95 -25.32
C ASP A 80 -12.18 5.37 -24.50
N VAL A 81 -11.85 4.53 -23.50
CA VAL A 81 -12.83 3.75 -22.73
C VAL A 81 -12.45 3.74 -21.25
N HIS A 82 -13.42 3.93 -20.38
CA HIS A 82 -13.34 3.72 -18.95
C HIS A 82 -14.30 2.59 -18.56
N MET A 83 -13.75 1.45 -18.10
CA MET A 83 -14.56 0.26 -17.82
C MET A 83 -15.27 0.31 -16.47
N GLU A 84 -14.83 1.17 -15.54
CA GLU A 84 -15.41 1.30 -14.21
C GLU A 84 -15.52 2.78 -13.78
N GLU A 85 -16.49 3.51 -14.34
CA GLU A 85 -16.88 4.81 -13.83
C GLU A 85 -17.77 4.64 -12.59
N TRP A 86 -17.24 4.89 -11.41
CA TRP A 86 -17.96 4.87 -10.15
C TRP A 86 -18.75 6.17 -9.98
N THR A 87 -19.97 6.19 -10.49
CA THR A 87 -20.76 7.40 -10.75
C THR A 87 -20.90 8.31 -9.53
N ASP A 88 -21.11 7.76 -8.32
CA ASP A 88 -21.31 8.53 -7.09
C ASP A 88 -19.99 9.06 -6.50
N ASN A 89 -18.84 8.55 -6.98
CA ASN A 89 -17.52 9.03 -6.55
C ASN A 89 -17.04 10.22 -7.41
N ILE A 90 -17.75 10.54 -8.49
CA ILE A 90 -17.43 11.63 -9.41
C ILE A 90 -18.51 12.70 -9.25
N THR A 91 -18.21 13.76 -8.54
CA THR A 91 -19.19 14.80 -8.16
C THR A 91 -19.83 15.49 -9.37
N THR A 92 -19.13 15.56 -10.50
CA THR A 92 -19.60 16.21 -11.75
C THR A 92 -20.18 15.22 -12.74
N TYR A 93 -20.21 13.92 -12.45
CA TYR A 93 -20.59 12.86 -13.42
C TYR A 93 -21.91 13.15 -14.15
N GLN A 94 -22.98 13.44 -13.41
CA GLN A 94 -24.29 13.68 -13.98
C GLN A 94 -24.37 14.99 -14.77
N GLU A 95 -23.63 16.01 -14.36
CA GLU A 95 -23.52 17.29 -15.06
C GLU A 95 -22.76 17.09 -16.38
N ASP A 96 -21.64 16.40 -16.38
CA ASP A 96 -20.79 16.14 -17.52
C ASP A 96 -21.50 15.22 -18.56
N LEU A 97 -22.21 14.19 -18.07
CA LEU A 97 -23.04 13.34 -18.92
C LEU A 97 -24.18 14.13 -19.58
N SER A 98 -24.91 14.96 -18.79
CA SER A 98 -25.99 15.78 -19.30
C SER A 98 -25.51 16.82 -20.32
N ALA A 99 -24.30 17.31 -20.15
CA ALA A 99 -23.63 18.23 -21.08
C ALA A 99 -23.09 17.52 -22.35
N GLY A 100 -23.17 16.18 -22.41
CA GLY A 100 -22.72 15.40 -23.56
C GLY A 100 -21.20 15.39 -23.74
N LYS A 101 -20.43 15.52 -22.66
CA LYS A 101 -18.96 15.56 -22.72
C LYS A 101 -18.34 14.18 -23.01
N PHE A 102 -19.03 13.11 -22.66
CA PHE A 102 -18.68 11.72 -22.94
C PHE A 102 -19.96 10.90 -23.17
N THR A 103 -19.82 9.63 -23.49
CA THR A 103 -20.96 8.71 -23.72
C THR A 103 -20.92 7.59 -22.68
N GLU A 104 -21.96 7.49 -21.85
CA GLU A 104 -22.22 6.31 -21.03
C GLU A 104 -22.77 5.20 -21.93
N LEU A 105 -22.13 4.03 -21.94
CA LEU A 105 -22.49 2.91 -22.80
C LEU A 105 -23.43 1.93 -22.10
N GLY A 106 -23.28 1.74 -20.79
CA GLY A 106 -24.11 0.85 -20.01
C GLY A 106 -23.56 0.63 -18.60
N VAL A 107 -24.32 -0.13 -17.81
CA VAL A 107 -23.94 -0.50 -16.45
C VAL A 107 -23.02 -1.72 -16.50
N ASN A 108 -21.81 -1.61 -15.96
CA ASN A 108 -20.93 -2.74 -15.79
C ASN A 108 -21.42 -3.65 -14.65
N PHE A 109 -21.60 -3.07 -13.46
CA PHE A 109 -22.23 -3.75 -12.31
C PHE A 109 -22.85 -2.73 -11.34
N ASP A 110 -23.87 -3.15 -10.60
CA ASP A 110 -24.59 -2.35 -9.60
C ASP A 110 -24.90 -3.15 -8.32
N ASP A 111 -24.30 -4.36 -8.19
CA ASP A 111 -24.47 -5.30 -7.11
C ASP A 111 -23.31 -5.23 -6.08
N ASN A 112 -22.56 -4.11 -6.08
CA ASN A 112 -21.47 -3.92 -5.15
C ASN A 112 -21.98 -3.51 -3.76
N TYR A 113 -21.25 -3.96 -2.74
CA TYR A 113 -21.48 -3.57 -1.35
C TYR A 113 -20.20 -3.05 -0.75
N GLN A 114 -20.34 -2.14 0.19
CA GLN A 114 -19.24 -1.61 0.99
C GLN A 114 -19.71 -1.24 2.39
N GLY A 115 -18.84 -1.38 3.38
CA GLY A 115 -19.18 -1.08 4.76
C GLY A 115 -18.25 -1.79 5.74
N LEU A 116 -18.72 -1.99 6.96
CA LEU A 116 -17.97 -2.72 7.98
C LEU A 116 -18.28 -4.21 7.89
N TYR A 117 -17.24 -4.99 7.66
CA TYR A 117 -17.30 -6.45 7.56
C TYR A 117 -16.67 -7.11 8.77
N ILE A 118 -17.21 -8.29 9.13
CA ILE A 118 -16.65 -9.23 10.10
C ILE A 118 -16.50 -10.61 9.47
N PRO A 119 -15.60 -11.48 9.96
CA PRO A 119 -15.50 -12.85 9.48
C PRO A 119 -16.79 -13.65 9.73
N ALA A 120 -17.18 -14.51 8.79
CA ALA A 120 -18.37 -15.35 8.93
C ALA A 120 -18.30 -16.29 10.16
N TYR A 121 -17.10 -16.74 10.55
CA TYR A 121 -16.93 -17.53 11.77
C TYR A 121 -17.22 -16.72 13.04
N VAL A 122 -17.03 -15.40 13.03
CA VAL A 122 -17.41 -14.48 14.10
C VAL A 122 -18.92 -14.31 14.12
N ALA A 123 -19.54 -13.99 12.98
CA ALA A 123 -20.98 -13.85 12.85
C ALA A 123 -21.74 -15.12 13.32
N LYS A 124 -21.22 -16.31 12.96
CA LYS A 124 -21.79 -17.59 13.38
C LYS A 124 -21.68 -17.82 14.89
N LYS A 125 -20.59 -17.39 15.51
CA LYS A 125 -20.35 -17.55 16.96
C LYS A 125 -21.12 -16.53 17.78
N TYR A 126 -21.37 -15.35 17.23
CA TYR A 126 -22.06 -14.24 17.89
C TYR A 126 -23.27 -13.79 17.06
N PRO A 127 -24.38 -14.57 17.04
CA PRO A 127 -25.53 -14.32 16.16
C PRO A 127 -26.29 -13.02 16.47
N ASP A 128 -26.05 -12.41 17.64
CA ASP A 128 -26.61 -11.12 18.03
C ASP A 128 -25.79 -9.91 17.53
N LEU A 129 -24.61 -10.15 16.97
CA LEU A 129 -23.78 -9.14 16.32
C LEU A 129 -24.17 -9.05 14.84
N LYS A 130 -25.19 -8.26 14.54
CA LYS A 130 -25.75 -8.12 13.19
C LYS A 130 -25.54 -6.75 12.59
N THR A 131 -25.61 -5.73 13.43
CA THR A 131 -25.60 -4.34 12.97
C THR A 131 -24.32 -3.62 13.40
N VAL A 132 -23.98 -2.53 12.70
CA VAL A 132 -22.87 -1.64 13.09
C VAL A 132 -23.04 -1.15 14.54
N LYS A 133 -24.26 -0.87 14.99
CA LYS A 133 -24.53 -0.41 16.37
C LYS A 133 -24.28 -1.48 17.42
N ASP A 134 -24.42 -2.77 17.05
CA ASP A 134 -24.17 -3.87 17.98
C ASP A 134 -22.70 -3.97 18.40
N LEU A 135 -21.77 -3.41 17.60
CA LEU A 135 -20.35 -3.34 17.94
C LEU A 135 -20.10 -2.75 19.33
N ALA A 136 -20.95 -1.81 19.79
CA ALA A 136 -20.84 -1.22 21.14
C ALA A 136 -20.89 -2.26 22.27
N LYS A 137 -21.44 -3.46 22.02
CA LYS A 137 -21.57 -4.55 23.00
C LYS A 137 -20.35 -5.50 23.01
N TYR A 138 -19.46 -5.38 22.02
CA TYR A 138 -18.40 -6.36 21.78
C TYR A 138 -16.98 -5.78 21.64
N PRO A 139 -16.60 -4.69 22.36
CA PRO A 139 -15.26 -4.12 22.18
C PRO A 139 -14.15 -5.10 22.56
N GLU A 140 -14.36 -5.95 23.58
CA GLU A 140 -13.38 -6.94 24.00
C GLU A 140 -13.15 -8.06 22.96
N LEU A 141 -14.15 -8.33 22.10
CA LEU A 141 -14.03 -9.31 21.03
C LEU A 141 -13.02 -8.86 19.95
N PHE A 142 -12.97 -7.57 19.71
CA PHE A 142 -12.11 -6.92 18.73
C PHE A 142 -11.01 -6.09 19.43
N ALA A 143 -10.47 -6.61 20.53
CA ALA A 143 -9.54 -5.89 21.39
C ALA A 143 -8.38 -5.28 20.60
N ASP A 144 -8.07 -4.01 20.91
CA ASP A 144 -6.89 -3.34 20.39
C ASP A 144 -5.66 -3.77 21.21
N PRO A 145 -4.66 -4.44 20.59
CA PRO A 145 -3.46 -4.87 21.31
C PRO A 145 -2.63 -3.70 21.87
N GLU A 146 -2.79 -2.49 21.32
CA GLU A 146 -2.06 -1.29 21.76
C GLU A 146 -2.84 -0.47 22.78
N ASP A 147 -4.17 -0.67 22.89
CA ASP A 147 -5.05 -0.03 23.87
C ASP A 147 -6.06 -1.05 24.43
N PRO A 148 -5.65 -1.88 25.41
CA PRO A 148 -6.48 -2.97 25.93
C PRO A 148 -7.83 -2.56 26.52
N GLY A 149 -8.09 -1.27 26.70
CA GLY A 149 -9.38 -0.74 27.15
C GLY A 149 -10.40 -0.55 26.04
N LYS A 150 -9.99 -0.72 24.78
CA LYS A 150 -10.82 -0.50 23.59
C LYS A 150 -10.72 -1.63 22.58
N GLY A 151 -11.70 -1.71 21.70
CA GLY A 151 -11.61 -2.46 20.46
C GLY A 151 -10.95 -1.65 19.34
N ILE A 152 -10.66 -2.31 18.21
CA ILE A 152 -10.12 -1.68 17.01
C ILE A 152 -11.05 -1.88 15.82
N ILE A 153 -11.28 -0.82 15.04
CA ILE A 153 -11.96 -0.86 13.74
C ILE A 153 -10.98 -0.36 12.68
N TYR A 154 -10.72 -1.18 11.68
CA TYR A 154 -9.89 -0.79 10.55
C TYR A 154 -10.75 -0.07 9.50
N GLY A 155 -10.37 1.15 9.16
CA GLY A 155 -11.07 2.01 8.22
C GLY A 155 -10.63 1.84 6.77
N GLY A 156 -11.16 2.67 5.90
CA GLY A 156 -10.68 2.83 4.54
C GLY A 156 -9.32 3.55 4.48
N ILE A 157 -8.74 3.64 3.30
CA ILE A 157 -7.41 4.24 3.12
C ILE A 157 -7.50 5.78 2.99
N PRO A 158 -6.39 6.50 3.25
CA PRO A 158 -6.36 7.97 3.14
C PRO A 158 -6.72 8.46 1.73
N GLY A 159 -7.47 9.54 1.67
CA GLY A 159 -7.89 10.17 0.42
C GLY A 159 -9.18 9.61 -0.18
N TRP A 160 -9.74 8.54 0.36
CA TRP A 160 -11.07 8.08 0.00
C TRP A 160 -12.14 8.84 0.80
N GLN A 161 -13.18 9.29 0.13
CA GLN A 161 -14.29 9.98 0.78
C GLN A 161 -14.97 9.10 1.85
N VAL A 162 -15.11 7.81 1.57
CA VAL A 162 -15.71 6.86 2.50
C VAL A 162 -14.93 6.70 3.81
N THR A 163 -13.63 6.94 3.80
CA THR A 163 -12.80 6.88 5.02
C THR A 163 -13.25 7.94 6.03
N GLU A 164 -13.51 9.15 5.57
CA GLU A 164 -14.03 10.23 6.42
C GLU A 164 -15.48 9.95 6.86
N ILE A 165 -16.31 9.43 5.97
CA ILE A 165 -17.68 9.03 6.27
C ILE A 165 -17.70 7.95 7.34
N MET A 166 -16.86 6.93 7.24
CA MET A 166 -16.75 5.88 8.26
C MET A 166 -16.28 6.42 9.61
N GLN A 167 -15.31 7.35 9.62
CA GLN A 167 -14.89 7.99 10.84
C GLN A 167 -16.03 8.79 11.50
N LYS A 168 -16.80 9.54 10.70
CA LYS A 168 -18.01 10.21 11.19
C LYS A 168 -19.04 9.22 11.70
N LYS A 169 -19.23 8.07 11.05
CA LYS A 169 -20.14 6.99 11.48
C LYS A 169 -19.76 6.44 12.86
N ILE A 170 -18.48 6.18 13.08
CA ILE A 170 -17.98 5.74 14.39
C ILE A 170 -18.32 6.76 15.48
N ASN A 171 -18.20 8.04 15.18
CA ASN A 171 -18.56 9.12 16.11
C ASN A 171 -20.08 9.26 16.29
N ALA A 172 -20.85 9.27 15.20
CA ALA A 172 -22.30 9.44 15.23
C ALA A 172 -23.01 8.30 15.98
N TYR A 173 -22.48 7.08 15.91
CA TYR A 173 -23.01 5.92 16.63
C TYR A 173 -22.42 5.75 18.03
N GLY A 174 -21.56 6.68 18.49
CA GLY A 174 -20.93 6.66 19.81
C GLY A 174 -19.90 5.53 19.99
N LEU A 175 -19.47 4.91 18.88
CA LEU A 175 -18.50 3.81 18.91
C LEU A 175 -17.07 4.26 19.26
N ASN A 176 -16.75 5.53 19.09
CA ASN A 176 -15.46 6.13 19.47
C ASN A 176 -15.14 6.02 20.98
N GLN A 177 -16.15 5.79 21.82
CA GLN A 177 -15.98 5.52 23.25
C GLN A 177 -15.41 4.11 23.49
N TYR A 178 -15.69 3.17 22.60
CA TYR A 178 -15.38 1.75 22.75
C TYR A 178 -14.30 1.27 21.79
N TYR A 179 -14.04 2.00 20.69
CA TYR A 179 -13.14 1.58 19.63
C TYR A 179 -12.17 2.68 19.23
N ASN A 180 -10.97 2.28 18.92
CA ASN A 180 -10.03 3.07 18.15
C ASN A 180 -10.29 2.83 16.65
N TYR A 181 -10.42 3.91 15.88
CA TYR A 181 -10.59 3.85 14.43
C TYR A 181 -9.24 4.04 13.77
N VAL A 182 -8.72 3.01 13.11
CA VAL A 182 -7.39 3.02 12.49
C VAL A 182 -7.52 3.08 10.98
N ILE A 183 -6.87 4.07 10.37
CA ILE A 183 -6.85 4.29 8.92
C ILE A 183 -5.60 3.62 8.36
N PRO A 184 -5.72 2.55 7.54
CA PRO A 184 -4.60 1.91 6.88
C PRO A 184 -3.92 2.88 5.90
N GLY A 185 -2.59 2.85 5.82
CA GLY A 185 -1.83 3.74 4.94
C GLY A 185 -1.98 3.43 3.44
N SER A 186 -2.46 2.23 3.09
CA SER A 186 -2.64 1.78 1.72
C SER A 186 -3.56 0.55 1.65
N ASN A 187 -4.08 0.22 0.45
CA ASN A 187 -4.89 -0.98 0.25
C ASN A 187 -4.13 -2.28 0.58
N PRO A 188 -2.88 -2.51 0.13
CA PRO A 188 -2.13 -3.69 0.54
C PRO A 188 -1.92 -3.81 2.05
N ALA A 189 -1.88 -2.69 2.78
CA ALA A 189 -1.80 -2.69 4.23
C ALA A 189 -3.10 -3.20 4.86
N LEU A 190 -4.25 -2.74 4.40
CA LEU A 190 -5.57 -3.23 4.84
C LEU A 190 -5.72 -4.72 4.54
N ASP A 191 -5.41 -5.15 3.33
CA ASP A 191 -5.46 -6.55 2.91
C ASP A 191 -4.59 -7.46 3.77
N SER A 192 -3.37 -6.99 4.10
CA SER A 192 -2.44 -7.74 4.96
C SER A 192 -2.99 -7.95 6.36
N VAL A 193 -3.65 -6.94 6.93
CA VAL A 193 -4.28 -7.06 8.25
C VAL A 193 -5.43 -8.05 8.23
N ILE A 194 -6.34 -7.93 7.27
CA ILE A 194 -7.50 -8.82 7.13
C ILE A 194 -7.03 -10.26 6.91
N THR A 195 -6.06 -10.47 6.01
CA THR A 195 -5.48 -11.78 5.71
C THR A 195 -4.81 -12.39 6.94
N SER A 196 -3.97 -11.62 7.64
CA SER A 196 -3.30 -12.06 8.86
C SER A 196 -4.28 -12.45 9.95
N ALA A 197 -5.31 -11.62 10.19
CA ALA A 197 -6.35 -11.90 11.18
C ALA A 197 -7.17 -13.14 10.79
N TRP A 198 -7.50 -13.30 9.50
CA TRP A 198 -8.19 -14.50 9.00
C TRP A 198 -7.39 -15.79 9.20
N ASP A 199 -6.11 -15.77 8.85
CA ASP A 199 -5.21 -16.92 8.97
C ASP A 199 -5.03 -17.35 10.44
N LYS A 200 -4.96 -16.37 11.35
CA LYS A 200 -4.86 -16.56 12.81
C LYS A 200 -6.21 -16.91 13.47
N LYS A 201 -7.31 -16.79 12.75
CA LYS A 201 -8.68 -16.87 13.29
C LYS A 201 -8.98 -15.84 14.38
N THR A 202 -8.28 -14.72 14.36
CA THR A 202 -8.50 -13.58 15.26
C THR A 202 -9.73 -12.80 14.77
N PRO A 203 -10.70 -12.48 15.65
CA PRO A 203 -11.81 -11.62 15.28
C PRO A 203 -11.33 -10.23 14.83
N PHE A 204 -11.90 -9.70 13.75
CA PHE A 204 -11.66 -8.35 13.30
C PHE A 204 -12.93 -7.70 12.78
N VAL A 205 -12.96 -6.38 12.76
CA VAL A 205 -13.93 -5.55 12.05
C VAL A 205 -13.20 -4.56 11.19
N ALA A 206 -13.50 -4.54 9.89
CA ALA A 206 -12.81 -3.70 8.92
C ALA A 206 -13.80 -3.12 7.89
N TYR A 207 -13.56 -1.89 7.47
CA TYR A 207 -14.16 -1.40 6.24
C TYR A 207 -13.60 -2.19 5.06
N TYR A 208 -14.49 -2.64 4.18
CA TYR A 208 -14.12 -3.27 2.93
C TYR A 208 -15.20 -3.07 1.87
N TRP A 209 -14.96 -3.52 0.64
CA TRP A 209 -15.87 -3.33 -0.50
C TRP A 209 -15.78 -4.48 -1.51
N GLU A 210 -16.74 -4.52 -2.42
CA GLU A 210 -16.80 -5.44 -3.56
C GLU A 210 -16.79 -4.65 -4.88
N PRO A 211 -16.19 -5.20 -5.96
CA PRO A 211 -15.51 -6.51 -6.06
C PRO A 211 -14.04 -6.43 -5.66
N THR A 212 -13.52 -7.45 -4.97
CA THR A 212 -12.10 -7.60 -4.64
C THR A 212 -11.71 -9.08 -4.56
N TRP A 213 -10.40 -9.37 -4.69
CA TRP A 213 -9.89 -10.72 -4.54
C TRP A 213 -10.18 -11.31 -3.15
N LEU A 214 -10.18 -10.48 -2.15
CA LEU A 214 -10.36 -10.86 -0.75
C LEU A 214 -11.81 -11.33 -0.52
N MET A 215 -12.79 -10.63 -1.11
CA MET A 215 -14.19 -11.03 -1.07
C MET A 215 -14.48 -12.31 -1.87
N GLY A 216 -13.71 -12.55 -2.92
CA GLY A 216 -13.78 -13.82 -3.67
C GLY A 216 -13.16 -15.01 -2.92
N LYS A 217 -12.27 -14.74 -1.95
CA LYS A 217 -11.51 -15.79 -1.23
C LYS A 217 -11.98 -16.06 0.18
N TYR A 218 -12.41 -15.03 0.90
CA TYR A 218 -12.76 -15.10 2.32
C TYR A 218 -14.26 -14.87 2.52
N ASP A 219 -14.85 -15.65 3.41
CA ASP A 219 -16.27 -15.55 3.76
C ASP A 219 -16.44 -14.46 4.83
N LEU A 220 -16.72 -13.23 4.39
CA LEU A 220 -16.96 -12.07 5.22
C LEU A 220 -18.45 -11.71 5.23
N VAL A 221 -18.92 -11.18 6.33
CA VAL A 221 -20.31 -10.75 6.53
C VAL A 221 -20.36 -9.26 6.75
N LEU A 222 -21.10 -8.56 5.89
CA LEU A 222 -21.39 -7.14 6.04
C LEU A 222 -22.29 -6.93 7.25
N LEU A 223 -21.90 -6.04 8.16
CA LEU A 223 -22.78 -5.61 9.25
C LEU A 223 -23.91 -4.72 8.69
N GLU A 224 -25.12 -5.06 9.06
CA GLU A 224 -26.30 -4.27 8.68
C GLU A 224 -26.25 -2.86 9.28
N ASP A 225 -26.79 -1.91 8.55
CA ASP A 225 -26.94 -0.52 9.00
C ASP A 225 -28.35 -0.03 8.70
N SER A 226 -28.73 1.15 9.23
CA SER A 226 -29.96 1.83 8.81
C SER A 226 -29.94 2.06 7.31
N PRO A 227 -31.10 2.09 6.63
CA PRO A 227 -31.15 2.35 5.19
C PRO A 227 -30.37 3.59 4.78
N TYR A 228 -29.80 3.57 3.57
CA TYR A 228 -29.14 4.73 2.99
C TYR A 228 -30.10 5.91 2.87
N ASP A 229 -29.64 7.08 3.28
CA ASP A 229 -30.29 8.35 3.09
C ASP A 229 -29.23 9.41 2.69
N ALA A 230 -29.35 9.94 1.48
CA ALA A 230 -28.41 10.93 0.95
C ALA A 230 -28.27 12.17 1.83
N ALA A 231 -29.31 12.55 2.57
CA ALA A 231 -29.29 13.72 3.45
C ALA A 231 -28.39 13.53 4.69
N THR A 232 -28.23 12.29 5.17
CA THR A 232 -27.51 11.98 6.41
C THR A 232 -26.23 11.16 6.20
N PHE A 233 -26.05 10.60 5.02
CA PHE A 233 -24.90 9.72 4.71
C PHE A 233 -23.56 10.44 4.87
N GLN A 234 -23.47 11.69 4.42
CA GLN A 234 -22.24 12.50 4.56
C GLN A 234 -21.85 12.79 6.02
N ASP A 235 -22.81 12.65 6.94
CA ASP A 235 -22.61 12.76 8.39
C ASP A 235 -22.32 11.38 9.05
N GLY A 236 -22.16 10.34 8.23
CA GLY A 236 -21.84 8.99 8.68
C GLY A 236 -23.05 8.18 9.15
N ILE A 237 -24.29 8.57 8.83
CA ILE A 237 -25.49 7.87 9.24
C ILE A 237 -26.05 7.04 8.06
N GLY A 238 -26.37 5.78 8.30
CA GLY A 238 -26.96 4.88 7.32
C GLY A 238 -25.94 4.06 6.54
N ALA A 239 -26.41 3.04 5.83
CA ALA A 239 -25.60 2.15 5.00
C ALA A 239 -24.93 2.90 3.85
N CYS A 240 -23.81 2.39 3.38
CA CYS A 240 -23.27 2.84 2.10
C CYS A 240 -24.23 2.47 0.97
N PRO A 241 -24.48 3.34 -0.01
CA PRO A 241 -25.23 2.96 -1.19
C PRO A 241 -24.47 1.90 -2.01
N ALA A 242 -25.20 1.04 -2.70
CA ALA A 242 -24.65 0.34 -3.84
C ALA A 242 -24.40 1.39 -4.94
N VAL A 243 -23.18 1.44 -5.47
CA VAL A 243 -22.81 2.42 -6.48
C VAL A 243 -23.03 1.82 -7.85
N THR A 244 -23.73 2.52 -8.73
CA THR A 244 -23.79 2.13 -10.14
C THR A 244 -22.44 2.41 -10.79
N VAL A 245 -21.82 1.35 -11.29
CA VAL A 245 -20.54 1.42 -12.01
C VAL A 245 -20.79 1.24 -13.49
N THR A 246 -20.41 2.23 -14.29
CA THR A 246 -20.75 2.26 -15.71
C THR A 246 -19.51 2.10 -16.60
N VAL A 247 -19.75 1.61 -17.81
CA VAL A 247 -18.78 1.67 -18.89
C VAL A 247 -19.03 2.96 -19.66
N ALA A 248 -17.99 3.78 -19.77
CA ALA A 248 -18.05 5.04 -20.49
C ALA A 248 -17.01 5.09 -21.61
N ALA A 249 -17.31 5.84 -22.67
CA ALA A 249 -16.39 6.03 -23.77
C ALA A 249 -16.34 7.49 -24.23
N SER A 250 -15.21 7.90 -24.77
CA SER A 250 -15.03 9.22 -25.35
C SER A 250 -15.94 9.40 -26.59
N ASN A 251 -16.34 10.63 -26.83
CA ASN A 251 -17.24 10.94 -27.95
C ASN A 251 -16.58 10.71 -29.32
N GLU A 252 -15.28 10.81 -29.44
CA GLU A 252 -14.55 10.52 -30.67
C GLU A 252 -14.48 9.01 -30.92
N PHE A 253 -14.21 8.25 -29.86
CA PHE A 253 -14.15 6.80 -29.92
C PHE A 253 -15.50 6.19 -30.32
N THR A 254 -16.60 6.66 -29.73
CA THR A 254 -17.94 6.16 -30.05
C THR A 254 -18.33 6.38 -31.52
N LYS A 255 -17.90 7.49 -32.10
CA LYS A 255 -18.15 7.78 -33.55
C LYS A 255 -17.30 6.90 -34.47
N SER A 256 -16.05 6.62 -34.07
CA SER A 256 -15.09 5.88 -34.89
C SER A 256 -15.20 4.36 -34.75
N ASN A 257 -15.75 3.85 -33.65
CA ASN A 257 -15.78 2.43 -33.32
C ASN A 257 -17.17 1.94 -32.84
N PRO A 258 -18.24 2.16 -33.62
CA PRO A 258 -19.62 1.88 -33.21
C PRO A 258 -19.87 0.39 -32.91
N ASP A 259 -19.19 -0.53 -33.61
CA ASP A 259 -19.36 -1.97 -33.39
C ASP A 259 -18.76 -2.43 -32.07
N PHE A 260 -17.62 -1.85 -31.67
CA PHE A 260 -17.02 -2.13 -30.39
C PHE A 260 -17.84 -1.51 -29.25
N CYS A 261 -18.33 -0.30 -29.41
CA CYS A 261 -19.23 0.34 -28.44
C CYS A 261 -20.55 -0.45 -28.29
N LYS A 262 -21.04 -1.11 -29.35
CA LYS A 262 -22.20 -2.02 -29.26
C LYS A 262 -21.90 -3.26 -28.41
N PHE A 263 -20.67 -3.79 -28.43
CA PHE A 263 -20.22 -4.82 -27.50
C PHE A 263 -20.18 -4.25 -26.08
N LEU A 264 -19.51 -3.11 -25.85
CA LEU A 264 -19.39 -2.49 -24.54
C LEU A 264 -20.74 -2.12 -23.92
N SER A 265 -21.75 -1.75 -24.76
CA SER A 265 -23.09 -1.45 -24.24
C SER A 265 -23.85 -2.67 -23.69
N LYS A 266 -23.36 -3.87 -23.99
CA LYS A 266 -23.89 -5.14 -23.47
C LYS A 266 -22.98 -5.71 -22.35
N TYR A 267 -21.82 -5.10 -22.15
CA TYR A 267 -20.86 -5.56 -21.17
C TYR A 267 -21.44 -5.33 -19.77
N HIS A 268 -21.82 -6.41 -19.14
CA HIS A 268 -22.34 -6.41 -17.77
C HIS A 268 -21.71 -7.59 -17.04
N THR A 269 -21.14 -7.31 -15.88
CA THR A 269 -20.49 -8.34 -15.05
C THR A 269 -21.28 -8.51 -13.75
N GLY A 270 -20.66 -8.36 -12.65
CA GLY A 270 -21.20 -8.43 -11.30
C GLY A 270 -20.06 -8.55 -10.33
N SER A 271 -20.24 -8.02 -9.14
CA SER A 271 -19.21 -8.00 -8.10
C SER A 271 -18.68 -9.39 -7.80
N LYS A 272 -19.56 -10.40 -7.76
CA LYS A 272 -19.16 -11.79 -7.51
C LYS A 272 -18.29 -12.36 -8.63
N LEU A 273 -18.64 -12.12 -9.88
CA LEU A 273 -17.90 -12.62 -11.05
C LEU A 273 -16.49 -12.04 -11.09
N ILE A 274 -16.38 -10.74 -10.91
CA ILE A 274 -15.08 -10.07 -10.90
C ILE A 274 -14.24 -10.51 -9.69
N SER A 275 -14.84 -10.60 -8.49
CA SER A 275 -14.15 -11.12 -7.30
C SER A 275 -13.63 -12.55 -7.50
N GLU A 276 -14.35 -13.42 -8.24
CA GLU A 276 -13.88 -14.77 -8.59
C GLU A 276 -12.62 -14.72 -9.47
N GLY A 277 -12.61 -13.86 -10.50
CA GLY A 277 -11.44 -13.66 -11.35
C GLY A 277 -10.22 -13.12 -10.58
N LEU A 278 -10.44 -12.16 -9.69
CA LEU A 278 -9.40 -11.60 -8.83
C LEU A 278 -8.86 -12.62 -7.83
N ALA A 279 -9.74 -13.47 -7.24
CA ALA A 279 -9.32 -14.57 -6.37
C ALA A 279 -8.47 -15.60 -7.14
N TYR A 280 -8.86 -15.92 -8.38
CA TYR A 280 -8.06 -16.78 -9.27
C TYR A 280 -6.64 -16.21 -9.51
N MET A 281 -6.54 -14.90 -9.75
CA MET A 281 -5.24 -14.23 -9.91
C MET A 281 -4.36 -14.42 -8.67
N GLN A 282 -4.92 -14.20 -7.50
CA GLN A 282 -4.21 -14.30 -6.23
C GLN A 282 -3.76 -15.75 -5.95
N ASP A 283 -4.62 -16.74 -6.19
CA ASP A 283 -4.34 -18.14 -5.88
C ASP A 283 -3.34 -18.78 -6.87
N HIS A 284 -3.35 -18.33 -8.13
CA HIS A 284 -2.53 -18.90 -9.19
C HIS A 284 -1.37 -17.99 -9.62
N LYS A 285 -1.20 -16.82 -8.97
CA LYS A 285 -0.25 -15.76 -9.37
C LYS A 285 -0.37 -15.43 -10.86
N ALA A 286 -1.62 -15.45 -11.33
CA ALA A 286 -1.97 -15.15 -12.71
C ALA A 286 -2.00 -13.64 -12.94
N ASP A 287 -1.64 -13.21 -14.15
CA ASP A 287 -1.86 -11.84 -14.57
C ASP A 287 -3.32 -11.63 -15.03
N HIS A 288 -3.74 -10.36 -15.19
CA HIS A 288 -5.10 -9.99 -15.59
C HIS A 288 -5.52 -10.66 -16.91
N SER A 289 -4.62 -10.78 -17.89
CA SER A 289 -4.91 -11.45 -19.17
C SER A 289 -5.16 -12.94 -19.00
N GLN A 290 -4.43 -13.60 -18.10
CA GLN A 290 -4.64 -15.01 -17.77
C GLN A 290 -5.97 -15.21 -17.04
N ALA A 291 -6.29 -14.33 -16.09
CA ALA A 291 -7.55 -14.34 -15.38
C ALA A 291 -8.74 -14.08 -16.29
N ALA A 292 -8.65 -13.10 -17.20
CA ALA A 292 -9.66 -12.83 -18.20
C ALA A 292 -9.95 -14.05 -19.09
N ARG A 293 -8.90 -14.73 -19.57
CA ARG A 293 -9.04 -15.97 -20.33
C ARG A 293 -9.66 -17.11 -19.54
N TRP A 294 -9.25 -17.25 -18.27
CA TRP A 294 -9.79 -18.25 -17.36
C TRP A 294 -11.28 -18.00 -17.10
N LEU A 295 -11.64 -16.76 -16.77
CA LEU A 295 -12.99 -16.35 -16.43
C LEU A 295 -13.96 -16.57 -17.60
N LEU A 296 -13.58 -16.15 -18.82
CA LEU A 296 -14.38 -16.39 -20.03
C LEU A 296 -14.49 -17.88 -20.41
N LYS A 297 -13.57 -18.73 -19.97
CA LYS A 297 -13.69 -20.19 -20.12
C LYS A 297 -14.65 -20.80 -19.11
N GLN A 298 -14.67 -20.28 -17.87
CA GLN A 298 -15.60 -20.76 -16.84
C GLN A 298 -17.04 -20.29 -17.12
N HIS A 299 -17.20 -19.10 -17.72
CA HIS A 299 -18.46 -18.43 -17.98
C HIS A 299 -18.68 -18.17 -19.48
N PRO A 300 -18.82 -19.25 -20.30
CA PRO A 300 -18.99 -19.08 -21.75
C PRO A 300 -20.31 -18.37 -22.13
N GLU A 301 -21.30 -18.36 -21.25
CA GLU A 301 -22.57 -17.64 -21.42
C GLU A 301 -22.35 -16.12 -21.60
N LEU A 302 -21.36 -15.52 -20.97
CA LEU A 302 -21.04 -14.10 -21.11
C LEU A 302 -20.64 -13.74 -22.55
N ILE A 303 -19.91 -14.64 -23.21
CA ILE A 303 -19.49 -14.45 -24.61
C ILE A 303 -20.70 -14.45 -25.51
N GLU A 304 -21.69 -15.31 -25.27
CA GLU A 304 -22.92 -15.41 -26.05
C GLU A 304 -23.85 -14.20 -25.83
N GLU A 305 -23.85 -13.63 -24.62
CA GLU A 305 -24.63 -12.45 -24.26
C GLU A 305 -24.07 -11.17 -24.86
N TRP A 306 -22.75 -10.97 -24.75
CA TRP A 306 -22.10 -9.72 -25.15
C TRP A 306 -21.87 -9.63 -26.67
N LEU A 307 -21.64 -10.73 -27.34
CA LEU A 307 -21.19 -10.79 -28.73
C LEU A 307 -22.27 -11.33 -29.66
N THR A 308 -22.13 -11.02 -30.94
CA THR A 308 -22.94 -11.67 -31.98
C THR A 308 -22.54 -13.14 -32.14
N PRO A 309 -23.42 -14.04 -32.64
CA PRO A 309 -23.10 -15.47 -32.77
C PRO A 309 -21.80 -15.77 -33.53
N LYS A 310 -21.47 -14.95 -34.54
CA LYS A 310 -20.23 -15.08 -35.31
C LYS A 310 -19.00 -14.70 -34.44
N GLN A 311 -19.11 -13.60 -33.73
CA GLN A 311 -18.05 -13.09 -32.82
C GLN A 311 -17.84 -14.05 -31.65
N ALA A 312 -18.92 -14.55 -31.04
CA ALA A 312 -18.88 -15.53 -29.95
C ALA A 312 -18.13 -16.81 -30.37
N LYS A 313 -18.40 -17.31 -31.59
CA LYS A 313 -17.69 -18.47 -32.13
C LYS A 313 -16.19 -18.20 -32.33
N THR A 314 -15.84 -17.01 -32.79
CA THR A 314 -14.43 -16.59 -32.95
C THR A 314 -13.74 -16.58 -31.58
N MET A 315 -14.36 -15.94 -30.58
CA MET A 315 -13.83 -15.86 -29.23
C MET A 315 -13.67 -17.24 -28.59
N ALA A 316 -14.69 -18.10 -28.67
CA ALA A 316 -14.63 -19.46 -28.16
C ALA A 316 -13.49 -20.29 -28.77
N SER A 317 -13.29 -20.14 -30.10
CA SER A 317 -12.17 -20.80 -30.79
C SER A 317 -10.81 -20.27 -30.34
N SER A 318 -10.66 -18.99 -30.09
CA SER A 318 -9.44 -18.38 -29.56
C SER A 318 -9.14 -18.88 -28.15
N LEU A 319 -10.14 -18.98 -27.28
CA LEU A 319 -9.98 -19.50 -25.92
C LEU A 319 -9.48 -20.96 -25.90
N GLN A 320 -9.93 -21.79 -26.87
CA GLN A 320 -9.46 -23.18 -26.99
C GLN A 320 -8.02 -23.26 -27.55
N ASN A 321 -7.67 -22.41 -28.52
CA ASN A 321 -6.38 -22.44 -29.21
C ASN A 321 -5.30 -21.58 -28.55
N GLY A 322 -5.66 -20.66 -27.68
CA GLY A 322 -4.80 -19.61 -27.12
C GLY A 322 -3.72 -20.09 -26.13
N ALA A 323 -3.66 -21.38 -25.79
CA ALA A 323 -2.57 -21.95 -25.00
C ALA A 323 -1.22 -22.01 -25.74
N ASN A 324 -1.20 -21.78 -27.07
CA ASN A 324 0.00 -22.00 -27.91
C ASN A 324 0.54 -20.74 -28.61
N LYS A 325 -0.02 -19.54 -28.38
CA LYS A 325 0.50 -18.31 -29.00
C LYS A 325 1.41 -17.48 -28.04
N LYS A 326 2.32 -18.09 -27.31
CA LYS A 326 3.56 -17.41 -26.97
C LYS A 326 4.55 -17.66 -28.12
N GLY A 327 4.40 -16.92 -29.20
CA GLY A 327 5.52 -16.61 -30.05
C GLY A 327 6.50 -15.84 -29.20
N THR A 328 7.54 -16.54 -28.70
CA THR A 328 8.67 -15.90 -28.06
C THR A 328 9.34 -15.03 -29.11
N ASP A 329 8.92 -13.80 -29.18
CA ASP A 329 9.70 -12.76 -29.84
C ASP A 329 10.93 -12.54 -28.94
N TRP A 330 11.96 -13.37 -29.17
CA TRP A 330 13.20 -13.40 -28.38
C TRP A 330 13.97 -12.07 -28.48
N LEU A 331 13.54 -11.17 -29.37
CA LEU A 331 14.09 -9.83 -29.54
C LEU A 331 13.37 -8.80 -28.65
N SER A 332 12.11 -9.03 -28.26
CA SER A 332 11.31 -8.09 -27.47
C SER A 332 11.23 -8.41 -25.97
N GLY A 333 11.64 -9.62 -25.56
CA GLY A 333 11.62 -10.04 -24.15
C GLY A 333 12.81 -10.89 -23.75
N PHE A 334 13.15 -10.86 -22.45
CA PHE A 334 14.21 -11.73 -21.92
C PHE A 334 13.74 -13.20 -21.99
N PRO A 335 14.47 -14.08 -22.73
CA PRO A 335 13.94 -15.41 -23.12
C PRO A 335 13.82 -16.41 -21.94
N PHE A 336 14.36 -16.08 -20.78
CA PHE A 336 14.39 -16.97 -19.60
C PHE A 336 13.83 -16.28 -18.36
N VAL A 337 12.60 -15.76 -18.45
CA VAL A 337 11.92 -15.24 -17.25
C VAL A 337 11.40 -16.43 -16.43
N HIS A 338 12.15 -16.81 -15.43
CA HIS A 338 11.69 -17.75 -14.41
C HIS A 338 11.23 -16.93 -13.20
N LYS A 339 9.91 -16.80 -13.01
CA LYS A 339 9.39 -16.19 -11.77
C LYS A 339 9.71 -17.17 -10.63
N PRO A 340 10.48 -16.76 -9.60
CA PRO A 340 10.77 -17.65 -8.48
C PRO A 340 9.45 -18.01 -7.79
N ASN A 341 9.30 -19.28 -7.44
CA ASN A 341 8.17 -19.73 -6.63
C ASN A 341 8.38 -19.24 -5.20
N THR A 342 7.62 -18.25 -4.78
CA THR A 342 7.66 -17.66 -3.43
C THR A 342 6.74 -18.36 -2.44
N ASP A 343 5.90 -19.33 -2.87
CA ASP A 343 4.88 -19.97 -2.04
C ASP A 343 5.44 -20.62 -0.77
N ALA A 344 6.61 -21.24 -0.88
CA ALA A 344 7.28 -21.85 0.27
C ALA A 344 7.69 -20.79 1.30
N ILE A 345 8.14 -19.62 0.85
CA ILE A 345 8.55 -18.52 1.72
C ILE A 345 7.29 -17.88 2.34
N ASP A 346 6.27 -17.62 1.53
CA ASP A 346 5.00 -17.01 1.97
C ASP A 346 4.33 -17.91 3.02
N ASN A 347 4.25 -19.23 2.76
CA ASN A 347 3.70 -20.18 3.71
C ASN A 347 4.54 -20.29 5.00
N ALA A 348 5.87 -20.25 4.89
CA ALA A 348 6.73 -20.26 6.07
C ALA A 348 6.54 -19.02 6.94
N VAL A 349 6.41 -17.82 6.33
CA VAL A 349 6.14 -16.57 7.05
C VAL A 349 4.76 -16.61 7.71
N ARG A 350 3.71 -17.09 7.03
CA ARG A 350 2.37 -17.25 7.60
C ARG A 350 2.34 -18.23 8.76
N HIS A 351 2.96 -19.40 8.61
CA HIS A 351 3.08 -20.38 9.69
C HIS A 351 3.84 -19.81 10.89
N PHE A 352 4.93 -19.06 10.63
CA PHE A 352 5.66 -18.37 11.70
C PHE A 352 4.78 -17.34 12.40
N ALA A 353 4.05 -16.49 11.65
CA ALA A 353 3.17 -15.47 12.21
C ALA A 353 2.10 -16.07 13.14
N VAL A 354 1.47 -17.18 12.72
CA VAL A 354 0.48 -17.91 13.53
C VAL A 354 1.13 -18.57 14.77
N SER A 355 2.29 -19.23 14.59
CA SER A 355 2.94 -19.94 15.69
C SER A 355 3.52 -19.01 16.75
N ALA A 356 4.00 -17.84 16.33
CA ALA A 356 4.63 -16.84 17.18
C ALA A 356 3.63 -15.82 17.76
N GLU A 357 2.34 -15.91 17.44
CA GLU A 357 1.31 -14.94 17.83
C GLU A 357 1.38 -14.52 19.30
N PRO A 358 1.46 -15.43 20.31
CA PRO A 358 1.49 -15.02 21.71
C PRO A 358 2.73 -14.21 22.11
N VAL A 359 3.83 -14.35 21.33
CA VAL A 359 5.05 -13.57 21.51
C VAL A 359 4.95 -12.22 20.80
N LEU A 360 4.41 -12.25 19.58
CA LEU A 360 4.20 -11.04 18.75
C LEU A 360 3.24 -10.07 19.43
N GLU A 361 2.15 -10.55 20.02
CA GLU A 361 1.21 -9.72 20.80
C GLU A 361 1.89 -9.02 21.99
N LYS A 362 2.74 -9.73 22.72
CA LYS A 362 3.49 -9.12 23.84
C LYS A 362 4.47 -8.04 23.36
N ILE A 363 5.14 -8.28 22.23
CA ILE A 363 6.02 -7.28 21.61
C ILE A 363 5.20 -6.08 21.17
N GLN A 364 4.06 -6.32 20.52
CA GLN A 364 3.14 -5.26 20.08
C GLN A 364 2.64 -4.42 21.25
N ALA A 365 2.19 -5.06 22.33
CA ALA A 365 1.76 -4.37 23.56
C ALA A 365 2.90 -3.54 24.20
N LEU A 366 4.13 -4.08 24.20
CA LEU A 366 5.31 -3.35 24.71
C LEU A 366 5.60 -2.11 23.85
N LEU A 367 5.62 -2.25 22.53
CA LEU A 367 5.91 -1.15 21.61
C LEU A 367 4.81 -0.09 21.63
N GLY A 368 3.54 -0.52 21.61
CA GLY A 368 2.38 0.36 21.78
C GLY A 368 2.43 1.10 23.11
N GLY A 369 2.75 0.40 24.19
CA GLY A 369 2.94 1.01 25.53
C GLY A 369 4.05 2.06 25.55
N MET A 370 5.17 1.84 24.83
CA MET A 370 6.23 2.84 24.69
C MET A 370 5.75 4.09 23.94
N VAL A 371 5.06 3.92 22.83
CA VAL A 371 4.51 5.04 22.04
C VAL A 371 3.49 5.81 22.86
N ASN A 372 2.55 5.11 23.51
CA ASN A 372 1.54 5.74 24.37
C ASN A 372 2.17 6.48 25.57
N GLY A 373 3.26 5.95 26.14
CA GLY A 373 4.01 6.63 27.18
C GLY A 373 4.65 7.95 26.70
N PHE A 374 5.27 7.96 25.53
CA PHE A 374 5.79 9.18 24.92
C PHE A 374 4.67 10.14 24.53
N LYS A 375 3.58 9.65 23.97
CA LYS A 375 2.41 10.43 23.61
C LYS A 375 1.85 11.13 24.84
N TRP A 376 1.60 10.40 25.90
CA TRP A 376 1.16 10.94 27.18
C TRP A 376 2.10 12.04 27.70
N LEU A 377 3.42 11.81 27.65
CA LEU A 377 4.40 12.80 28.08
C LEU A 377 4.32 14.09 27.24
N LEU A 378 4.21 13.97 25.94
CA LEU A 378 4.18 15.11 25.01
C LEU A 378 2.85 15.86 25.09
N GLU A 379 1.72 15.20 25.26
CA GLU A 379 0.40 15.81 25.42
C GLU A 379 0.27 16.62 26.72
N HIS A 380 1.05 16.26 27.77
CA HIS A 380 1.08 17.05 29.00
C HIS A 380 1.93 18.32 28.90
N ILE A 381 2.66 18.51 27.80
CA ILE A 381 3.38 19.76 27.53
C ILE A 381 2.40 20.73 26.85
N PRO A 382 2.06 21.88 27.46
CA PRO A 382 1.19 22.86 26.81
C PRO A 382 1.76 23.31 25.45
N TRP A 383 0.90 23.46 24.45
CA TRP A 383 1.29 23.80 23.07
C TRP A 383 2.20 25.03 22.98
N PHE A 384 1.94 26.07 23.78
CA PHE A 384 2.76 27.28 23.80
C PHE A 384 4.17 27.03 24.34
N LEU A 385 4.32 26.09 25.28
CA LEU A 385 5.64 25.70 25.80
C LEU A 385 6.43 24.94 24.74
N PHE A 386 5.76 24.11 23.91
CA PHE A 386 6.36 23.47 22.75
C PHE A 386 6.93 24.51 21.78
N LEU A 387 6.16 25.56 21.44
CA LEU A 387 6.62 26.66 20.59
C LEU A 387 7.83 27.38 21.17
N ILE A 388 7.80 27.65 22.49
CA ILE A 388 8.92 28.30 23.19
C ILE A 388 10.17 27.41 23.14
N LEU A 389 10.04 26.11 23.38
CA LEU A 389 11.18 25.17 23.33
C LEU A 389 11.78 25.10 21.93
N VAL A 390 10.97 25.01 20.89
CA VAL A 390 11.41 24.98 19.50
C VAL A 390 12.06 26.32 19.09
N PHE A 391 11.48 27.44 19.52
CA PHE A 391 12.08 28.76 19.35
C PHE A 391 13.45 28.85 19.98
N LEU A 392 13.59 28.45 21.25
CA LEU A 392 14.87 28.49 21.98
C LEU A 392 15.91 27.55 21.36
N ALA A 393 15.52 26.36 20.96
CA ALA A 393 16.37 25.39 20.28
C ALA A 393 16.89 25.97 18.94
N GLY A 394 15.99 26.52 18.12
CA GLY A 394 16.36 27.15 16.84
C GLY A 394 17.25 28.36 16.98
N TRP A 395 16.99 29.20 17.99
CA TRP A 395 17.85 30.36 18.32
C TRP A 395 19.25 29.92 18.73
N ARG A 396 19.32 28.95 19.67
CA ARG A 396 20.62 28.48 20.20
C ARG A 396 21.43 27.74 19.15
N ALA A 397 20.81 26.95 18.27
CA ALA A 397 21.51 26.14 17.26
C ALA A 397 22.28 26.99 16.25
N LYS A 398 21.77 28.15 15.86
CA LYS A 398 22.40 29.04 14.88
C LYS A 398 22.80 30.42 15.40
N GLY A 399 22.55 30.71 16.69
CA GLY A 399 22.82 32.02 17.30
C GLY A 399 22.00 33.17 16.72
N ARG A 400 20.94 32.90 15.93
CA ARG A 400 20.13 33.90 15.24
C ARG A 400 18.68 33.81 15.67
N LEU A 401 18.12 34.88 16.22
CA LEU A 401 16.71 34.98 16.61
C LEU A 401 15.75 34.62 15.47
N ARG A 402 16.09 35.05 14.24
CA ARG A 402 15.28 34.76 13.04
C ARG A 402 15.05 33.26 12.81
N THR A 403 16.03 32.42 13.12
CA THR A 403 15.91 30.96 12.98
C THR A 403 14.95 30.38 14.00
N GLY A 404 14.97 30.87 15.25
CA GLY A 404 14.02 30.48 16.27
C GLY A 404 12.58 30.87 15.90
N VAL A 405 12.41 32.11 15.42
CA VAL A 405 11.09 32.59 14.93
C VAL A 405 10.61 31.72 13.77
N LEU A 406 11.45 31.43 12.77
CA LEU A 406 11.09 30.60 11.62
C LEU A 406 10.58 29.22 12.04
N TYR A 407 11.32 28.53 12.93
CA TYR A 407 10.94 27.19 13.38
C TYR A 407 9.64 27.20 14.20
N ALA A 408 9.47 28.18 15.09
CA ALA A 408 8.24 28.33 15.83
C ALA A 408 7.05 28.65 14.92
N THR A 409 7.25 29.48 13.87
CA THR A 409 6.21 29.77 12.89
C THR A 409 5.80 28.54 12.09
N ILE A 410 6.76 27.73 11.61
CA ILE A 410 6.47 26.48 10.89
C ILE A 410 5.67 25.53 11.78
N LEU A 411 6.07 25.37 13.04
CA LEU A 411 5.35 24.52 13.99
C LEU A 411 3.94 25.07 14.29
N SER A 412 3.78 26.39 14.38
CA SER A 412 2.46 27.00 14.56
C SER A 412 1.53 26.73 13.39
N LEU A 413 2.06 26.69 12.16
CA LEU A 413 1.26 26.34 10.97
C LEU A 413 0.68 24.92 11.06
N VAL A 414 1.43 23.97 11.60
CA VAL A 414 0.93 22.58 11.81
C VAL A 414 -0.29 22.61 12.75
N GLY A 415 -0.23 23.38 13.84
CA GLY A 415 -1.37 23.53 14.75
C GLY A 415 -2.55 24.28 14.14
N ILE A 416 -2.31 25.33 13.34
CA ILE A 416 -3.37 26.11 12.68
C ILE A 416 -4.12 25.26 11.64
N VAL A 417 -3.42 24.38 10.93
CA VAL A 417 -4.03 23.47 9.93
C VAL A 417 -4.76 22.29 10.60
N GLY A 418 -4.58 22.07 11.92
CA GLY A 418 -5.30 21.04 12.68
C GLY A 418 -4.55 19.71 12.82
N PHE A 419 -3.27 19.62 12.42
CA PHE A 419 -2.46 18.40 12.49
C PHE A 419 -1.61 18.31 13.78
N TRP A 420 -2.07 18.91 14.88
CA TRP A 420 -1.31 18.90 16.13
C TRP A 420 -1.19 17.50 16.75
N ASP A 421 -2.31 16.77 16.79
CA ASP A 421 -2.38 15.44 17.41
C ASP A 421 -1.61 14.40 16.60
N GLU A 422 -1.67 14.47 15.27
CA GLU A 422 -0.90 13.62 14.36
C GLU A 422 0.60 13.89 14.48
N MET A 423 0.98 15.14 14.66
CA MET A 423 2.37 15.51 14.93
C MET A 423 2.86 14.93 16.25
N ILE A 424 2.07 15.01 17.33
CA ILE A 424 2.40 14.43 18.63
C ILE A 424 2.55 12.91 18.51
N LEU A 425 1.63 12.24 17.81
CA LEU A 425 1.71 10.80 17.57
C LEU A 425 2.98 10.43 16.78
N THR A 426 3.25 11.13 15.69
CA THR A 426 4.45 10.91 14.86
C THR A 426 5.73 11.10 15.68
N LEU A 427 5.80 12.16 16.46
CA LEU A 427 6.95 12.43 17.33
C LEU A 427 7.12 11.32 18.40
N SER A 428 6.01 10.80 18.92
CA SER A 428 6.01 9.69 19.90
C SER A 428 6.56 8.40 19.29
N ILE A 429 6.15 8.08 18.04
CA ILE A 429 6.66 6.93 17.28
C ILE A 429 8.17 7.09 17.03
N VAL A 430 8.60 8.26 16.58
CA VAL A 430 10.02 8.54 16.32
C VAL A 430 10.85 8.41 17.61
N LEU A 431 10.40 8.98 18.73
CA LEU A 431 11.10 8.88 20.02
C LEU A 431 11.21 7.43 20.48
N ALA A 432 10.12 6.66 20.40
CA ALA A 432 10.14 5.24 20.74
C ALA A 432 11.13 4.46 19.87
N SER A 433 11.11 4.73 18.56
CA SER A 433 12.00 4.09 17.57
C SER A 433 13.48 4.43 17.83
N VAL A 434 13.79 5.69 18.09
CA VAL A 434 15.16 6.13 18.40
C VAL A 434 15.68 5.48 19.68
N VAL A 435 14.87 5.46 20.75
CA VAL A 435 15.26 4.80 22.00
C VAL A 435 15.54 3.32 21.76
N LEU A 436 14.67 2.64 21.02
CA LEU A 436 14.85 1.23 20.73
C LEU A 436 16.05 0.97 19.81
N ALA A 437 16.26 1.81 18.79
CA ALA A 437 17.43 1.73 17.91
C ALA A 437 18.74 1.95 18.66
N LEU A 438 18.77 2.82 19.67
CA LEU A 438 19.92 3.03 20.53
C LEU A 438 20.14 1.85 21.48
N LEU A 439 19.08 1.37 22.13
CA LEU A 439 19.14 0.22 23.05
C LEU A 439 19.66 -1.05 22.37
N LEU A 440 19.31 -1.27 21.13
CA LEU A 440 19.75 -2.43 20.35
C LEU A 440 21.04 -2.14 19.58
N GLY A 441 21.14 -0.99 18.94
CA GLY A 441 22.23 -0.66 18.01
C GLY A 441 23.56 -0.41 18.68
N LEU A 442 23.58 0.24 19.85
CA LEU A 442 24.82 0.48 20.58
C LEU A 442 25.49 -0.83 21.03
N PRO A 443 24.80 -1.76 21.71
CA PRO A 443 25.40 -3.05 22.09
C PRO A 443 25.87 -3.85 20.87
N ILE A 444 25.07 -3.90 19.80
CA ILE A 444 25.43 -4.61 18.56
C ILE A 444 26.69 -3.97 17.94
N GLY A 445 26.75 -2.65 17.84
CA GLY A 445 27.92 -1.92 17.33
C GLY A 445 29.19 -2.18 18.13
N ILE A 446 29.07 -2.21 19.46
CA ILE A 446 30.17 -2.56 20.37
C ILE A 446 30.63 -4.00 20.16
N LEU A 447 29.72 -4.96 20.06
CA LEU A 447 30.06 -6.36 19.82
C LEU A 447 30.78 -6.56 18.47
N ILE A 448 30.32 -5.92 17.42
CA ILE A 448 30.90 -6.00 16.07
C ILE A 448 32.28 -5.32 16.02
N SER A 449 32.49 -4.23 16.79
CA SER A 449 33.78 -3.52 16.82
C SER A 449 34.92 -4.41 17.28
N ASN A 450 34.66 -5.36 18.18
CA ASN A 450 35.64 -6.26 18.77
C ASN A 450 35.96 -7.49 17.91
N SER A 451 35.24 -7.74 16.81
CA SER A 451 35.41 -8.92 15.95
C SER A 451 35.54 -8.53 14.47
N PRO A 452 36.75 -8.64 13.88
CA PRO A 452 36.92 -8.40 12.45
C PRO A 452 36.09 -9.32 11.57
N ARG A 453 35.82 -10.57 12.02
CA ARG A 453 34.97 -11.53 11.30
C ARG A 453 33.52 -11.08 11.32
N ALA A 454 32.99 -10.73 12.49
CA ALA A 454 31.62 -10.23 12.62
C ALA A 454 31.40 -8.98 11.78
N ASN A 455 32.34 -8.03 11.81
CA ASN A 455 32.25 -6.82 10.99
C ASN A 455 32.23 -7.11 9.48
N ARG A 456 33.01 -8.10 9.00
CA ARG A 456 33.03 -8.49 7.58
C ARG A 456 31.68 -9.06 7.12
N ILE A 457 30.99 -9.79 7.99
CA ILE A 457 29.67 -10.41 7.69
C ILE A 457 28.55 -9.38 7.82
N VAL A 458 28.56 -8.59 8.86
CA VAL A 458 27.45 -7.67 9.18
C VAL A 458 27.45 -6.43 8.27
N ARG A 459 28.62 -5.94 7.87
CA ARG A 459 28.71 -4.73 7.03
C ARG A 459 27.93 -4.82 5.72
N PRO A 460 28.03 -5.88 4.89
CA PRO A 460 27.20 -6.00 3.69
C PRO A 460 25.70 -6.04 3.99
N ILE A 461 25.31 -6.66 5.10
CA ILE A 461 23.89 -6.68 5.54
C ILE A 461 23.41 -5.27 5.84
N LEU A 462 24.17 -4.49 6.61
CA LEU A 462 23.83 -3.10 6.92
C LEU A 462 23.83 -2.22 5.65
N ASP A 463 24.74 -2.48 4.70
CA ASP A 463 24.80 -1.76 3.42
C ASP A 463 23.53 -2.05 2.59
N THR A 464 23.11 -3.30 2.52
CA THR A 464 21.87 -3.71 1.87
C THR A 464 20.66 -3.07 2.55
N MET A 465 20.59 -3.12 3.87
CA MET A 465 19.48 -2.52 4.63
C MET A 465 19.32 -1.01 4.37
N GLN A 466 20.40 -0.26 4.16
CA GLN A 466 20.31 1.18 3.83
C GLN A 466 19.87 1.45 2.39
N THR A 467 20.12 0.53 1.47
CA THR A 467 19.74 0.71 0.05
C THR A 467 18.32 0.26 -0.26
N MET A 468 17.72 -0.55 0.62
CA MET A 468 16.35 -1.01 0.43
C MET A 468 15.33 0.07 0.82
N PRO A 469 14.27 0.27 0.01
CA PRO A 469 13.17 1.17 0.38
C PRO A 469 12.49 0.74 1.68
N VAL A 470 12.05 1.69 2.50
CA VAL A 470 11.41 1.43 3.80
C VAL A 470 10.18 0.52 3.68
N PHE A 471 9.44 0.62 2.58
CA PHE A 471 8.27 -0.24 2.32
C PHE A 471 8.59 -1.74 2.30
N VAL A 472 9.81 -2.14 1.94
CA VAL A 472 10.23 -3.55 1.96
C VAL A 472 10.23 -4.11 3.39
N TYR A 473 10.45 -3.28 4.41
CA TYR A 473 10.40 -3.67 5.82
C TYR A 473 8.99 -3.53 6.40
N LEU A 474 8.21 -2.59 5.86
CA LEU A 474 6.86 -2.33 6.36
C LEU A 474 5.91 -3.51 6.09
N ILE A 475 5.98 -4.13 4.90
CA ILE A 475 5.10 -5.25 4.55
C ILE A 475 5.23 -6.44 5.51
N PRO A 476 6.44 -6.98 5.79
CA PRO A 476 6.61 -8.01 6.81
C PRO A 476 6.18 -7.58 8.21
N ALA A 477 6.41 -6.32 8.58
CA ALA A 477 5.99 -5.79 9.88
C ALA A 477 4.44 -5.80 10.00
N LEU A 478 3.74 -5.41 8.95
CA LEU A 478 2.27 -5.46 8.90
C LEU A 478 1.72 -6.90 8.97
N LEU A 479 2.36 -7.84 8.30
CA LEU A 479 1.98 -9.25 8.35
C LEU A 479 2.14 -9.86 9.75
N LEU A 480 3.16 -9.44 10.49
CA LEU A 480 3.46 -9.97 11.82
C LEU A 480 2.68 -9.28 12.94
N PHE A 481 2.56 -7.96 12.88
CA PHE A 481 2.06 -7.13 13.99
C PHE A 481 0.73 -6.42 13.66
N GLY A 482 0.22 -6.56 12.44
CA GLY A 482 -0.98 -5.83 12.02
C GLY A 482 -0.72 -4.34 11.77
N LEU A 483 -1.78 -3.58 11.54
CA LEU A 483 -1.74 -2.12 11.47
C LEU A 483 -1.69 -1.54 12.87
N GLY A 484 -0.79 -0.58 13.07
CA GLY A 484 -0.68 0.13 14.33
C GLY A 484 0.70 0.75 14.53
N ASN A 485 0.88 1.34 15.71
CA ASN A 485 2.12 2.00 16.09
C ASN A 485 3.31 1.03 16.17
N ALA A 486 3.06 -0.23 16.55
CA ALA A 486 4.11 -1.24 16.67
C ALA A 486 4.78 -1.53 15.32
N SER A 487 4.00 -1.69 14.24
CA SER A 487 4.52 -1.90 12.89
C SER A 487 5.33 -0.69 12.40
N ALA A 488 4.85 0.52 12.69
CA ALA A 488 5.55 1.76 12.37
C ALA A 488 6.89 1.86 13.14
N VAL A 489 6.90 1.57 14.43
CA VAL A 489 8.12 1.55 15.26
C VAL A 489 9.12 0.54 14.72
N ILE A 490 8.69 -0.69 14.40
CA ILE A 490 9.58 -1.75 13.90
C ILE A 490 10.21 -1.36 12.56
N ALA A 491 9.41 -0.90 11.60
CA ALA A 491 9.90 -0.46 10.30
C ALA A 491 10.91 0.69 10.45
N THR A 492 10.62 1.65 11.32
CA THR A 492 11.51 2.78 11.61
C THR A 492 12.80 2.32 12.30
N VAL A 493 12.71 1.41 13.28
CA VAL A 493 13.88 0.87 13.99
C VAL A 493 14.82 0.14 13.05
N ILE A 494 14.30 -0.68 12.13
CA ILE A 494 15.12 -1.44 11.17
C ILE A 494 15.96 -0.47 10.32
N TYR A 495 15.41 0.66 9.93
CA TYR A 495 16.15 1.68 9.18
C TYR A 495 17.09 2.48 10.09
N ALA A 496 16.59 2.95 11.22
CA ALA A 496 17.29 3.83 12.17
C ALA A 496 18.47 3.18 12.90
N ILE A 497 18.44 1.86 13.08
CA ILE A 497 19.50 1.13 13.79
C ILE A 497 20.82 1.06 13.02
N VAL A 498 20.77 1.14 11.68
CA VAL A 498 21.94 0.93 10.82
C VAL A 498 23.05 1.97 11.05
N PRO A 499 22.78 3.29 11.02
CA PRO A 499 23.80 4.29 11.32
C PRO A 499 24.36 4.15 12.75
N VAL A 500 23.51 3.80 13.74
CA VAL A 500 23.96 3.59 15.13
C VAL A 500 24.99 2.46 15.20
N ILE A 501 24.68 1.29 14.65
CA ILE A 501 25.59 0.13 14.63
C ILE A 501 26.88 0.49 13.92
N ARG A 502 26.78 1.09 12.73
CA ARG A 502 27.93 1.40 11.87
C ARG A 502 28.87 2.40 12.52
N LEU A 503 28.35 3.52 12.99
CA LEU A 503 29.16 4.59 13.56
C LEU A 503 29.68 4.25 14.96
N THR A 504 28.96 3.46 15.75
CA THR A 504 29.47 2.90 17.00
C THR A 504 30.67 1.97 16.74
N SER A 505 30.52 1.03 15.82
CA SER A 505 31.62 0.11 15.47
C SER A 505 32.83 0.85 14.87
N LEU A 506 32.58 1.85 14.01
CA LEU A 506 33.62 2.66 13.41
C LEU A 506 34.37 3.50 14.44
N GLY A 507 33.64 4.22 15.31
CA GLY A 507 34.22 5.09 16.34
C GLY A 507 35.12 4.33 17.30
N ILE A 508 34.68 3.15 17.76
CA ILE A 508 35.50 2.30 18.65
C ILE A 508 36.77 1.80 17.96
N ARG A 509 36.69 1.45 16.67
CA ARG A 509 37.86 0.96 15.93
C ARG A 509 38.84 2.05 15.47
N GLN A 510 38.37 3.28 15.40
CA GLN A 510 39.22 4.46 15.06
C GLN A 510 39.96 5.03 16.26
N VAL A 511 39.71 4.54 17.48
CA VAL A 511 40.47 4.96 18.65
C VAL A 511 41.94 4.63 18.46
N ASP A 512 42.80 5.57 18.79
CA ASP A 512 44.24 5.45 18.63
C ASP A 512 44.77 4.19 19.33
N LYS A 513 45.50 3.37 18.56
CA LYS A 513 46.06 2.12 19.04
C LYS A 513 47.08 2.33 20.16
N GLU A 514 47.84 3.42 20.11
CA GLU A 514 48.82 3.74 21.13
C GLU A 514 48.16 3.97 22.52
N VAL A 515 47.01 4.64 22.52
CA VAL A 515 46.23 4.86 23.74
C VAL A 515 45.67 3.53 24.29
N VAL A 516 45.24 2.65 23.40
CA VAL A 516 44.74 1.31 23.77
C VAL A 516 45.88 0.43 24.31
N GLU A 517 47.05 0.49 23.70
CA GLU A 517 48.24 -0.25 24.14
C GLU A 517 48.77 0.28 25.46
N ALA A 518 48.83 1.61 25.66
CA ALA A 518 49.19 2.23 26.93
C ALA A 518 48.26 1.75 28.04
N ALA A 519 46.94 1.83 27.84
CA ALA A 519 45.98 1.37 28.84
C ALA A 519 46.19 -0.12 29.22
N ARG A 520 46.49 -0.97 28.26
CA ARG A 520 46.79 -2.39 28.49
C ARG A 520 48.12 -2.58 29.23
N SER A 521 49.13 -1.79 28.91
CA SER A 521 50.42 -1.82 29.60
C SER A 521 50.32 -1.46 31.09
N PHE A 522 49.33 -0.62 31.46
CA PHE A 522 48.95 -0.32 32.82
C PHE A 522 48.04 -1.39 33.47
N GLY A 523 47.87 -2.56 32.83
CA GLY A 523 47.16 -3.70 33.43
C GLY A 523 45.63 -3.64 33.25
N SER A 524 45.10 -2.80 32.35
CA SER A 524 43.65 -2.75 32.10
C SER A 524 43.15 -4.02 31.43
N THR A 525 42.06 -4.58 31.93
CA THR A 525 41.34 -5.68 31.30
C THR A 525 40.67 -5.21 30.02
N ARG A 526 40.28 -6.13 29.12
CA ARG A 526 39.57 -5.80 27.86
C ARG A 526 38.34 -4.94 28.09
N TRP A 527 37.54 -5.24 29.10
CA TRP A 527 36.34 -4.48 29.46
C TRP A 527 36.66 -3.08 29.98
N GLN A 528 37.70 -2.98 30.82
CA GLN A 528 38.16 -1.67 31.35
C GLN A 528 38.68 -0.79 30.21
N THR A 529 39.47 -1.35 29.29
CA THR A 529 39.95 -0.62 28.08
C THR A 529 38.76 -0.17 27.22
N LEU A 530 37.76 -1.04 26.98
CA LEU A 530 36.59 -0.72 26.20
C LEU A 530 35.78 0.44 26.83
N PHE A 531 35.33 0.26 28.07
CA PHE A 531 34.41 1.22 28.70
C PHE A 531 35.09 2.50 29.24
N LYS A 532 36.35 2.44 29.65
CA LYS A 532 37.03 3.61 30.21
C LYS A 532 37.90 4.37 29.22
N VAL A 533 38.25 3.76 28.08
CA VAL A 533 39.16 4.38 27.08
C VAL A 533 38.49 4.49 25.73
N GLN A 534 38.07 3.35 25.13
CA GLN A 534 37.61 3.34 23.75
C GLN A 534 36.25 4.00 23.58
N ILE A 535 35.24 3.66 24.38
CA ILE A 535 33.91 4.25 24.28
C ILE A 535 33.93 5.76 24.53
N PRO A 536 34.56 6.29 25.57
CA PRO A 536 34.64 7.73 25.78
C PRO A 536 35.28 8.50 24.63
N GLN A 537 36.31 7.96 24.00
CA GLN A 537 36.92 8.57 22.82
C GLN A 537 36.09 8.43 21.56
N ALA A 538 35.26 7.39 21.47
CA ALA A 538 34.35 7.14 20.33
C ALA A 538 33.04 7.95 20.44
N ILE A 539 32.72 8.58 21.57
CA ILE A 539 31.47 9.32 21.79
C ILE A 539 31.15 10.32 20.65
N PRO A 540 32.08 11.14 20.14
CA PRO A 540 31.75 12.07 19.07
C PRO A 540 31.24 11.38 17.79
N THR A 541 31.86 10.25 17.42
CA THR A 541 31.46 9.45 16.26
C THR A 541 30.12 8.71 16.53
N ILE A 542 29.93 8.20 17.75
CA ILE A 542 28.67 7.57 18.18
C ILE A 542 27.53 8.59 18.11
N LEU A 543 27.73 9.80 18.63
CA LEU A 543 26.72 10.87 18.56
C LEU A 543 26.37 11.28 17.13
N THR A 544 27.33 11.20 16.20
CA THR A 544 27.03 11.39 14.78
C THR A 544 26.07 10.30 14.28
N GLY A 545 26.23 9.05 14.74
CA GLY A 545 25.30 7.95 14.44
C GLY A 545 23.90 8.21 15.01
N VAL A 546 23.82 8.71 16.23
CA VAL A 546 22.56 9.09 16.87
C VAL A 546 21.87 10.22 16.10
N ASN A 547 22.61 11.22 15.66
CA ASN A 547 22.03 12.30 14.84
C ASN A 547 21.48 11.79 13.51
N GLN A 548 22.21 10.90 12.82
CA GLN A 548 21.73 10.28 11.58
C GLN A 548 20.52 9.36 11.76
N THR A 549 20.21 8.96 12.98
CA THR A 549 19.00 8.18 13.29
C THR A 549 17.76 9.08 13.36
N LEU A 550 17.96 10.38 13.57
CA LEU A 550 16.89 11.38 13.63
C LEU A 550 16.60 12.03 12.28
N ASP A 551 17.52 11.90 11.30
CA ASP A 551 17.37 12.35 9.92
C ASP A 551 16.60 11.32 9.06
#